data_8df7a10b146e5fe21a9d36fed0f18996
#
_entry.id   8df7a10b146e5fe21a9d36fed0f18996
#
_cell.length_a   1.000
_cell.length_b   1.000
_cell.length_c   1.000
_cell.angle_alpha   90.00
_cell.angle_beta   90.00
_cell.angle_gamma   90.00
#
_symmetry.space_group_name_H-M   'P 1'
#
loop_
_entity.id
_entity.type
_entity.pdbx_description
1 polymer ?
#
loop_
_entity_poly.entity_id
_entity_poly.type
_entity_poly.pdbx_seq_one_letter_code
_entity_poly.pdbx_strand_id
1 'polypeptide(L)'
;MKKKLGALAAVVRPGQPRLSGLRMMARKAPPRLLRGHIDPKPLMLGNDRIGDCTAAGLGNHIRATSTLAGFKTDVRDLDAEGFYARSTGYVPGNPATDRGGVESDVLTYAARHGYALKDQTLYPIWGTVDFDDFNGMRNIMVDMGAAYLGVQLAVADQHDGVLDVTTSGDQTPGSWGGHCLLAYDYDGTEDDSLVSLITWGGLQKCTWRWLRSRLMETHAVAWHQLMPAGKATGADWERLVADNASYLAGPTA
;
A
#
# COMPACT_ATOMS: atom_id res chain seq x y z
N MET A 1 9.59 -20.13 -0.71
CA MET A 1 8.14 -19.85 -0.46
C MET A 1 7.53 -19.44 -1.80
N LYS A 2 6.31 -19.87 -2.13
CA LYS A 2 5.65 -19.38 -3.34
C LYS A 2 5.30 -17.92 -3.15
N LYS A 3 5.45 -17.12 -4.20
CA LYS A 3 5.10 -15.70 -4.26
C LYS A 3 4.05 -15.53 -5.34
N LYS A 4 2.89 -14.96 -5.01
CA LYS A 4 1.83 -14.66 -5.96
C LYS A 4 1.81 -13.17 -6.26
N LEU A 5 1.46 -12.85 -7.48
CA LEU A 5 1.27 -11.51 -7.99
C LEU A 5 -0.22 -11.28 -8.21
N GLY A 6 -0.68 -10.03 -8.17
CA GLY A 6 -2.11 -9.77 -8.30
C GLY A 6 -2.47 -8.29 -8.44
N ALA A 7 -1.51 -7.37 -8.43
CA ALA A 7 -1.81 -5.98 -8.76
C ALA A 7 -1.99 -5.83 -10.27
N LEU A 8 -3.10 -5.27 -10.68
CA LEU A 8 -3.39 -4.93 -12.06
C LEU A 8 -2.81 -3.54 -12.39
N ALA A 9 -2.78 -3.20 -13.68
CA ALA A 9 -2.33 -1.89 -14.13
C ALA A 9 -3.10 -0.76 -13.41
N ALA A 10 -2.40 0.31 -13.06
CA ALA A 10 -2.97 1.48 -12.44
C ALA A 10 -4.11 2.08 -13.29
N VAL A 11 -5.22 2.41 -12.66
CA VAL A 11 -6.38 3.04 -13.30
C VAL A 11 -6.73 4.31 -12.53
N VAL A 12 -6.60 5.45 -13.20
CA VAL A 12 -7.05 6.73 -12.66
C VAL A 12 -8.57 6.85 -12.85
N ARG A 13 -9.31 6.98 -11.76
CA ARG A 13 -10.76 7.17 -11.79
C ARG A 13 -11.10 8.66 -11.71
N PRO A 14 -12.08 9.16 -12.48
CA PRO A 14 -12.52 10.55 -12.38
C PRO A 14 -12.92 10.91 -10.94
N GLY A 15 -12.39 12.02 -10.43
CA GLY A 15 -12.69 12.50 -9.08
C GLY A 15 -12.05 11.73 -7.93
N GLN A 16 -11.21 10.71 -8.20
CA GLN A 16 -10.53 10.00 -7.10
C GLN A 16 -9.72 10.97 -6.24
N PRO A 17 -9.68 10.78 -4.91
CA PRO A 17 -8.97 11.66 -4.00
C PRO A 17 -7.48 11.74 -4.34
N ARG A 18 -6.92 12.95 -4.32
CA ARG A 18 -5.50 13.21 -4.60
C ARG A 18 -4.89 14.03 -3.48
N LEU A 19 -3.66 13.71 -3.13
CA LEU A 19 -2.93 14.44 -2.10
C LEU A 19 -2.19 15.67 -2.63
N SER A 20 -2.08 15.82 -3.95
CA SER A 20 -1.47 17.01 -4.54
C SER A 20 -2.18 18.28 -4.05
N GLY A 21 -1.40 19.27 -3.61
CA GLY A 21 -1.93 20.52 -3.03
C GLY A 21 -2.26 20.47 -1.54
N LEU A 22 -2.11 19.35 -0.85
CA LEU A 22 -2.12 19.32 0.61
C LEU A 22 -0.79 19.88 1.15
N ARG A 23 -0.86 20.63 2.26
CA ARG A 23 0.33 21.25 2.87
C ARG A 23 1.35 20.21 3.35
N MET A 24 0.87 19.06 3.82
CA MET A 24 1.72 17.95 4.22
C MET A 24 2.62 17.46 3.07
N MET A 25 2.15 17.50 1.82
CA MET A 25 2.91 17.07 0.66
C MET A 25 4.03 18.04 0.28
N ALA A 26 3.83 19.34 0.52
CA ALA A 26 4.81 20.38 0.26
C ALA A 26 5.94 20.44 1.30
N ARG A 27 5.75 19.81 2.47
CA ARG A 27 6.77 19.77 3.51
C ARG A 27 7.97 18.93 3.06
N LYS A 28 9.19 19.41 3.35
CA LYS A 28 10.39 18.59 3.15
C LYS A 28 10.35 17.39 4.08
N ALA A 29 10.32 16.20 3.52
CA ALA A 29 10.38 14.97 4.30
C ALA A 29 11.74 14.84 5.01
N PRO A 30 11.81 14.13 6.15
CA PRO A 30 13.09 13.83 6.80
C PRO A 30 14.06 13.17 5.83
N PRO A 31 15.38 13.39 5.97
CA PRO A 31 16.37 12.76 5.11
C PRO A 31 16.45 11.23 5.30
N ARG A 32 15.94 10.73 6.41
CA ARG A 32 15.82 9.30 6.74
C ARG A 32 14.66 9.07 7.69
N LEU A 33 14.10 7.88 7.65
CA LEU A 33 13.05 7.41 8.56
C LEU A 33 13.42 5.97 8.94
N LEU A 34 14.01 5.78 10.10
CA LEU A 34 14.42 4.46 10.59
C LEU A 34 13.45 4.00 11.67
N ARG A 35 12.67 2.98 11.36
CA ARG A 35 11.70 2.39 12.29
C ARG A 35 12.19 1.09 12.92
N GLY A 36 13.28 0.55 12.37
CA GLY A 36 13.87 -0.68 12.85
C GLY A 36 12.94 -1.88 12.65
N HIS A 37 12.65 -2.57 13.73
CA HIS A 37 11.85 -3.80 13.72
C HIS A 37 10.35 -3.49 13.73
N ILE A 38 9.57 -4.19 12.87
CA ILE A 38 8.11 -4.18 12.94
C ILE A 38 7.66 -5.30 13.88
N ASP A 39 6.92 -4.94 14.93
CA ASP A 39 6.25 -5.88 15.82
C ASP A 39 4.74 -5.53 15.88
N PRO A 40 3.84 -6.43 15.48
CA PRO A 40 4.07 -7.80 15.01
C PRO A 40 4.65 -7.86 13.58
N LYS A 41 5.42 -8.92 13.29
CA LYS A 41 5.98 -9.15 11.95
C LYS A 41 4.89 -9.11 10.87
N PRO A 42 5.20 -8.63 9.65
CA PRO A 42 4.30 -8.76 8.52
C PRO A 42 3.85 -10.20 8.29
N LEU A 43 2.64 -10.38 7.78
CA LEU A 43 2.06 -11.68 7.48
C LEU A 43 1.88 -11.87 5.98
N MET A 44 1.89 -13.12 5.55
CA MET A 44 1.63 -13.49 4.15
C MET A 44 0.19 -13.21 3.73
N LEU A 45 -0.77 -13.42 4.62
CA LEU A 45 -2.20 -13.15 4.46
C LEU A 45 -2.84 -13.79 3.21
N GLY A 46 -2.34 -14.96 2.79
CA GLY A 46 -2.83 -15.69 1.64
C GLY A 46 -2.03 -15.46 0.34
N ASN A 47 -1.14 -14.47 0.28
CA ASN A 47 -0.46 -14.07 -0.95
C ASN A 47 0.63 -15.04 -1.45
N ASP A 48 0.74 -16.22 -0.84
CA ASP A 48 1.47 -17.38 -1.36
C ASP A 48 0.58 -18.36 -2.16
N ARG A 49 -0.74 -18.24 -2.01
CA ARG A 49 -1.75 -19.13 -2.61
C ARG A 49 -2.55 -18.45 -3.72
N ILE A 50 -2.95 -17.21 -3.49
CA ILE A 50 -3.82 -16.42 -4.38
C ILE A 50 -3.22 -15.04 -4.67
N GLY A 51 -3.71 -14.38 -5.72
CA GLY A 51 -3.26 -13.07 -6.19
C GLY A 51 -3.82 -11.89 -5.40
N ASP A 52 -3.91 -12.01 -4.08
CA ASP A 52 -4.55 -11.06 -3.17
C ASP A 52 -3.61 -9.99 -2.60
N CYS A 53 -2.49 -9.72 -3.26
CA CYS A 53 -1.47 -8.77 -2.75
C CYS A 53 -2.05 -7.41 -2.36
N THR A 54 -3.09 -6.92 -3.04
CA THR A 54 -3.79 -5.68 -2.69
C THR A 54 -4.51 -5.78 -1.34
N ALA A 55 -5.17 -6.89 -1.07
CA ALA A 55 -5.84 -7.16 0.22
C ALA A 55 -4.83 -7.42 1.35
N ALA A 56 -3.80 -8.23 1.07
CA ALA A 56 -2.71 -8.52 2.00
C ALA A 56 -1.90 -7.25 2.35
N GLY A 57 -1.68 -6.37 1.37
CA GLY A 57 -1.07 -5.06 1.56
C GLY A 57 -1.86 -4.20 2.55
N LEU A 58 -3.19 -4.08 2.37
CA LEU A 58 -4.05 -3.35 3.33
C LEU A 58 -4.05 -4.01 4.71
N GLY A 59 -4.10 -5.32 4.80
CA GLY A 59 -4.01 -6.05 6.08
C GLY A 59 -2.70 -5.77 6.82
N ASN A 60 -1.58 -5.78 6.12
CA ASN A 60 -0.28 -5.41 6.70
C ASN A 60 -0.18 -3.92 7.04
N HIS A 61 -0.83 -3.05 6.26
CA HIS A 61 -0.93 -1.63 6.59
C HIS A 61 -1.68 -1.39 7.90
N ILE A 62 -2.81 -2.10 8.13
CA ILE A 62 -3.54 -2.08 9.41
C ILE A 62 -2.61 -2.48 10.55
N ARG A 63 -1.87 -3.58 10.40
CA ARG A 63 -0.95 -4.09 11.43
C ARG A 63 0.16 -3.09 11.73
N ALA A 64 0.82 -2.57 10.70
CA ALA A 64 1.92 -1.60 10.85
C ALA A 64 1.44 -0.29 11.51
N THR A 65 0.31 0.25 11.05
CA THR A 65 -0.24 1.52 11.57
C THR A 65 -0.73 1.40 13.00
N SER A 66 -1.41 0.31 13.36
CA SER A 66 -1.86 0.07 14.73
C SER A 66 -0.68 -0.02 15.69
N THR A 67 0.41 -0.68 15.29
CA THR A 67 1.64 -0.76 16.10
C THR A 67 2.26 0.62 16.32
N LEU A 68 2.33 1.45 15.28
CA LEU A 68 2.81 2.83 15.40
C LEU A 68 1.91 3.71 16.26
N ALA A 69 0.63 3.38 16.37
CA ALA A 69 -0.33 4.02 17.25
C ALA A 69 -0.30 3.51 18.70
N GLY A 70 0.53 2.50 18.99
CA GLY A 70 0.76 1.97 20.33
C GLY A 70 -0.11 0.78 20.74
N PHE A 71 -0.81 0.15 19.77
CA PHE A 71 -1.59 -1.06 20.00
C PHE A 71 -1.42 -2.06 18.85
N LYS A 72 -1.92 -3.28 19.03
CA LYS A 72 -1.80 -4.35 18.03
C LYS A 72 -3.18 -4.73 17.51
N THR A 73 -3.34 -4.69 16.19
CA THR A 73 -4.55 -5.20 15.53
C THR A 73 -4.21 -6.53 14.86
N ASP A 74 -4.96 -7.56 15.21
CA ASP A 74 -4.84 -8.86 14.57
C ASP A 74 -5.54 -8.85 13.21
N VAL A 75 -4.85 -9.36 12.18
CA VAL A 75 -5.38 -9.57 10.83
C VAL A 75 -5.04 -10.99 10.43
N ARG A 76 -6.04 -11.76 10.06
CA ARG A 76 -5.90 -13.18 9.71
C ARG A 76 -5.95 -13.38 8.20
N ASP A 77 -5.44 -14.51 7.72
CA ASP A 77 -5.57 -14.93 6.31
C ASP A 77 -7.02 -14.85 5.82
N LEU A 78 -7.98 -15.34 6.65
CA LEU A 78 -9.41 -15.30 6.32
C LEU A 78 -9.98 -13.90 6.17
N ASP A 79 -9.44 -12.92 6.90
CA ASP A 79 -9.88 -11.52 6.80
C ASP A 79 -9.42 -10.93 5.44
N ALA A 80 -8.15 -11.20 5.06
CA ALA A 80 -7.60 -10.76 3.79
C ALA A 80 -8.24 -11.47 2.58
N GLU A 81 -8.39 -12.80 2.62
CA GLU A 81 -9.05 -13.57 1.56
C GLU A 81 -10.52 -13.15 1.40
N GLY A 82 -11.24 -12.97 2.51
CA GLY A 82 -12.63 -12.51 2.50
C GLY A 82 -12.76 -11.08 1.98
N PHE A 83 -11.82 -10.19 2.29
CA PHE A 83 -11.79 -8.84 1.72
C PHE A 83 -11.49 -8.89 0.21
N TYR A 84 -10.49 -9.69 -0.21
CA TYR A 84 -10.15 -9.88 -1.61
C TYR A 84 -11.35 -10.40 -2.42
N ALA A 85 -12.02 -11.44 -1.90
CA ALA A 85 -13.21 -11.99 -2.56
C ALA A 85 -14.30 -10.94 -2.80
N ARG A 86 -14.60 -10.12 -1.78
CA ARG A 86 -15.65 -9.10 -1.89
C ARG A 86 -15.26 -7.90 -2.75
N SER A 87 -13.99 -7.51 -2.76
CA SER A 87 -13.52 -6.33 -3.50
C SER A 87 -13.21 -6.60 -4.96
N THR A 88 -12.90 -7.85 -5.35
CA THR A 88 -12.47 -8.21 -6.71
C THR A 88 -13.38 -9.20 -7.43
N GLY A 89 -14.31 -9.83 -6.70
CA GLY A 89 -15.16 -10.91 -7.24
C GLY A 89 -14.46 -12.26 -7.28
N TYR A 90 -13.31 -12.42 -6.60
CA TYR A 90 -12.69 -13.71 -6.41
C TYR A 90 -13.63 -14.67 -5.68
N VAL A 91 -13.76 -15.90 -6.17
CA VAL A 91 -14.54 -16.97 -5.55
C VAL A 91 -13.57 -17.97 -4.92
N PRO A 92 -13.51 -18.09 -3.59
CA PRO A 92 -12.62 -19.02 -2.90
C PRO A 92 -12.75 -20.44 -3.46
N GLY A 93 -11.61 -21.06 -3.76
CA GLY A 93 -11.56 -22.39 -4.36
C GLY A 93 -11.73 -22.44 -5.89
N ASN A 94 -12.02 -21.31 -6.55
CA ASN A 94 -12.09 -21.22 -8.00
C ASN A 94 -10.93 -20.38 -8.59
N PRO A 95 -9.80 -21.01 -8.98
CA PRO A 95 -8.63 -20.27 -9.51
C PRO A 95 -8.91 -19.45 -10.77
N ALA A 96 -9.93 -19.78 -11.56
CA ALA A 96 -10.29 -19.01 -12.74
C ALA A 96 -10.80 -17.60 -12.44
N THR A 97 -11.20 -17.35 -11.19
CA THR A 97 -11.65 -16.04 -10.71
C THR A 97 -10.55 -15.24 -10.00
N ASP A 98 -9.36 -15.84 -9.80
CA ASP A 98 -8.19 -15.20 -9.19
C ASP A 98 -7.47 -14.31 -10.23
N ARG A 99 -7.99 -13.11 -10.42
CA ARG A 99 -7.55 -12.17 -11.47
C ARG A 99 -6.79 -10.96 -10.92
N GLY A 100 -6.55 -10.91 -9.61
CA GLY A 100 -5.94 -9.75 -8.95
C GLY A 100 -6.92 -8.59 -8.75
N GLY A 101 -6.39 -7.41 -8.44
CA GLY A 101 -7.16 -6.21 -8.19
C GLY A 101 -6.47 -4.93 -8.67
N VAL A 102 -7.26 -3.95 -9.09
CA VAL A 102 -6.82 -2.57 -9.31
C VAL A 102 -6.80 -1.87 -7.95
N GLU A 103 -5.66 -1.26 -7.57
CA GLU A 103 -5.49 -0.71 -6.23
C GLU A 103 -6.52 0.37 -5.90
N SER A 104 -6.79 1.30 -6.82
CA SER A 104 -7.79 2.35 -6.60
C SER A 104 -9.22 1.80 -6.42
N ASP A 105 -9.58 0.70 -7.10
CA ASP A 105 -10.88 0.06 -6.92
C ASP A 105 -10.98 -0.66 -5.57
N VAL A 106 -9.89 -1.33 -5.16
CA VAL A 106 -9.78 -2.01 -3.85
C VAL A 106 -9.86 -0.99 -2.71
N LEU A 107 -9.16 0.15 -2.83
CA LEU A 107 -9.23 1.25 -1.86
C LEU A 107 -10.62 1.89 -1.80
N THR A 108 -11.26 2.09 -2.95
CA THR A 108 -12.64 2.58 -3.04
C THR A 108 -13.61 1.61 -2.35
N TYR A 109 -13.44 0.30 -2.58
CA TYR A 109 -14.23 -0.73 -1.90
C TYR A 109 -14.03 -0.68 -0.39
N ALA A 110 -12.76 -0.60 0.06
CA ALA A 110 -12.43 -0.50 1.48
C ALA A 110 -13.06 0.74 2.14
N ALA A 111 -13.01 1.89 1.47
CA ALA A 111 -13.60 3.12 1.99
C ALA A 111 -15.14 3.06 2.10
N ARG A 112 -15.80 2.34 1.19
CA ARG A 112 -17.28 2.16 1.19
C ARG A 112 -17.77 1.08 2.16
N HIS A 113 -17.06 -0.05 2.20
CA HIS A 113 -17.57 -1.28 2.84
C HIS A 113 -16.72 -1.70 4.05
N GLY A 114 -15.56 -1.06 4.22
CA GLY A 114 -14.60 -1.38 5.27
C GLY A 114 -13.79 -2.63 4.99
N TYR A 115 -12.69 -2.75 5.73
CA TYR A 115 -11.92 -3.97 5.86
C TYR A 115 -12.38 -4.69 7.12
N ALA A 116 -13.17 -5.76 6.94
CA ALA A 116 -13.74 -6.51 8.05
C ALA A 116 -12.71 -7.43 8.70
N LEU A 117 -12.50 -7.26 9.97
CA LEU A 117 -11.74 -8.14 10.87
C LEU A 117 -12.72 -8.96 11.72
N LYS A 118 -12.19 -9.88 12.50
CA LYS A 118 -13.01 -10.73 13.39
C LYS A 118 -13.96 -9.91 14.27
N ASP A 119 -13.45 -8.86 14.91
CA ASP A 119 -14.17 -8.14 15.97
C ASP A 119 -14.52 -6.71 15.62
N GLN A 120 -14.09 -6.21 14.45
CA GLN A 120 -14.34 -4.84 14.00
C GLN A 120 -14.24 -4.70 12.48
N THR A 121 -14.78 -3.60 11.97
CA THR A 121 -14.57 -3.20 10.57
C THR A 121 -13.87 -1.84 10.55
N LEU A 122 -12.78 -1.75 9.77
CA LEU A 122 -11.98 -0.53 9.63
C LEU A 122 -12.24 0.13 8.29
N TYR A 123 -12.42 1.43 8.29
CA TYR A 123 -12.70 2.23 7.10
C TYR A 123 -11.53 3.18 6.83
N PRO A 124 -10.82 3.04 5.70
CA PRO A 124 -9.75 3.97 5.36
C PRO A 124 -10.28 5.24 4.74
N ILE A 125 -9.51 6.30 4.92
CA ILE A 125 -9.48 7.46 4.04
C ILE A 125 -8.23 7.29 3.18
N TRP A 126 -8.30 7.57 1.90
CA TRP A 126 -7.20 7.36 0.99
C TRP A 126 -7.06 8.50 -0.03
N GLY A 127 -5.92 8.56 -0.67
CA GLY A 127 -5.71 9.47 -1.80
C GLY A 127 -4.45 9.10 -2.57
N THR A 128 -4.47 9.39 -3.86
CA THR A 128 -3.36 9.13 -4.78
C THR A 128 -2.32 10.24 -4.67
N VAL A 129 -1.06 9.86 -4.70
CA VAL A 129 0.10 10.74 -4.84
C VAL A 129 0.61 10.63 -6.26
N ASP A 130 1.11 11.73 -6.82
CA ASP A 130 1.76 11.68 -8.12
C ASP A 130 2.97 10.73 -8.05
N PHE A 131 3.07 9.81 -9.00
CA PHE A 131 4.00 8.67 -8.91
C PHE A 131 5.48 9.06 -8.86
N ASP A 132 5.82 10.27 -9.33
CA ASP A 132 7.16 10.87 -9.29
C ASP A 132 7.39 11.78 -8.06
N ASP A 133 6.37 12.00 -7.22
CA ASP A 133 6.50 12.76 -5.96
C ASP A 133 7.05 11.89 -4.82
N PHE A 134 8.36 11.60 -4.89
CA PHE A 134 9.04 10.84 -3.84
C PHE A 134 9.15 11.59 -2.51
N ASN A 135 9.08 12.92 -2.51
CA ASN A 135 8.99 13.69 -1.27
C ASN A 135 7.63 13.46 -0.60
N GLY A 136 6.56 13.51 -1.37
CA GLY A 136 5.21 13.20 -0.91
C GLY A 136 5.11 11.76 -0.40
N MET A 137 5.64 10.79 -1.12
CA MET A 137 5.71 9.39 -0.66
C MET A 137 6.39 9.28 0.71
N ARG A 138 7.54 9.95 0.92
CA ARG A 138 8.21 9.95 2.23
C ARG A 138 7.36 10.60 3.32
N ASN A 139 6.64 11.70 3.01
CA ASN A 139 5.73 12.32 3.96
C ASN A 139 4.59 11.38 4.37
N ILE A 140 4.03 10.61 3.44
CA ILE A 140 3.03 9.57 3.75
C ILE A 140 3.62 8.53 4.71
N MET A 141 4.83 8.03 4.45
CA MET A 141 5.48 7.06 5.33
C MET A 141 5.64 7.62 6.76
N VAL A 142 5.95 8.91 6.88
CA VAL A 142 6.09 9.60 8.19
C VAL A 142 4.75 9.76 8.90
N ASP A 143 3.74 10.24 8.19
CA ASP A 143 2.48 10.69 8.80
C ASP A 143 1.42 9.58 8.88
N MET A 144 1.40 8.66 7.91
CA MET A 144 0.36 7.62 7.79
C MET A 144 0.91 6.19 7.94
N GLY A 145 2.19 6.07 8.31
CA GLY A 145 2.80 4.79 8.68
C GLY A 145 3.46 4.04 7.53
N ALA A 146 2.85 3.96 6.37
CA ALA A 146 3.42 3.35 5.16
C ALA A 146 2.77 3.94 3.91
N ALA A 147 3.48 3.93 2.79
CA ALA A 147 2.90 4.21 1.49
C ALA A 147 2.47 2.89 0.84
N TYR A 148 1.26 2.83 0.32
CA TYR A 148 0.68 1.69 -0.39
C TYR A 148 0.98 1.83 -1.87
N LEU A 149 1.72 0.86 -2.43
CA LEU A 149 2.38 0.99 -3.72
C LEU A 149 2.02 -0.15 -4.67
N GLY A 150 1.68 0.22 -5.89
CA GLY A 150 1.67 -0.69 -7.04
C GLY A 150 3.01 -0.65 -7.77
N VAL A 151 3.59 -1.83 -8.04
CA VAL A 151 4.86 -1.97 -8.75
C VAL A 151 4.77 -2.99 -9.88
N GLN A 152 5.55 -2.78 -10.95
CA GLN A 152 5.76 -3.71 -12.06
C GLN A 152 7.06 -4.47 -11.84
N LEU A 153 6.99 -5.65 -11.25
CA LEU A 153 8.17 -6.48 -10.99
C LEU A 153 8.76 -7.06 -12.28
N ALA A 154 10.08 -7.07 -12.35
CA ALA A 154 10.84 -7.72 -13.41
C ALA A 154 11.23 -9.16 -13.01
N VAL A 155 11.53 -10.01 -13.99
CA VAL A 155 12.05 -11.36 -13.72
C VAL A 155 13.31 -11.33 -12.88
N ALA A 156 14.16 -10.32 -13.07
CA ALA A 156 15.37 -10.10 -12.27
C ALA A 156 15.10 -9.85 -10.77
N ASP A 157 13.86 -9.48 -10.41
CA ASP A 157 13.48 -9.21 -9.01
C ASP A 157 13.12 -10.49 -8.21
N GLN A 158 13.24 -11.69 -8.84
CA GLN A 158 12.88 -12.98 -8.23
C GLN A 158 13.97 -13.51 -7.29
N HIS A 159 14.36 -12.71 -6.31
CA HIS A 159 15.34 -13.10 -5.28
C HIS A 159 15.01 -12.45 -3.92
N ASP A 160 15.68 -12.88 -2.88
CA ASP A 160 15.47 -12.39 -1.51
C ASP A 160 16.56 -11.35 -1.07
N GLY A 161 17.47 -10.96 -1.96
CA GLY A 161 18.47 -9.90 -1.72
C GLY A 161 17.86 -8.50 -1.83
N VAL A 162 18.73 -7.49 -1.78
CA VAL A 162 18.32 -6.10 -2.03
C VAL A 162 17.89 -5.97 -3.51
N LEU A 163 16.68 -5.49 -3.75
CA LEU A 163 16.17 -5.24 -5.09
C LEU A 163 16.86 -4.01 -5.69
N ASP A 164 17.50 -4.19 -6.84
CA ASP A 164 18.20 -3.12 -7.54
C ASP A 164 18.15 -3.36 -9.07
N VAL A 165 18.16 -2.28 -9.83
CA VAL A 165 18.23 -2.33 -11.30
C VAL A 165 19.58 -2.82 -11.83
N THR A 166 20.60 -2.90 -10.98
CA THR A 166 21.91 -3.44 -11.31
C THR A 166 21.99 -4.96 -11.21
N THR A 167 20.96 -5.63 -10.69
CA THR A 167 20.88 -7.08 -10.63
C THR A 167 20.85 -7.66 -12.05
N SER A 168 21.59 -8.75 -12.29
CA SER A 168 21.61 -9.42 -13.59
C SER A 168 20.24 -10.06 -13.90
N GLY A 169 19.90 -10.14 -15.19
CA GLY A 169 18.66 -10.73 -15.68
C GLY A 169 17.77 -9.76 -16.41
N ASP A 170 16.55 -10.21 -16.73
CA ASP A 170 15.55 -9.36 -17.38
C ASP A 170 15.03 -8.30 -16.42
N GLN A 171 15.40 -7.06 -16.69
CA GLN A 171 15.03 -5.87 -15.92
C GLN A 171 13.76 -5.18 -16.45
N THR A 172 13.10 -5.75 -17.47
CA THR A 172 11.90 -5.14 -18.05
C THR A 172 10.78 -5.04 -17.01
N PRO A 173 10.30 -3.83 -16.67
CA PRO A 173 9.20 -3.68 -15.74
C PRO A 173 7.96 -4.46 -16.20
N GLY A 174 7.36 -5.23 -15.30
CA GLY A 174 6.20 -6.06 -15.59
C GLY A 174 6.50 -7.43 -16.21
N SER A 175 7.77 -7.76 -16.51
CA SER A 175 8.12 -9.07 -17.09
C SER A 175 7.83 -10.24 -16.14
N TRP A 176 7.79 -10.00 -14.82
CA TRP A 176 7.26 -10.95 -13.85
C TRP A 176 5.77 -10.69 -13.56
N GLY A 177 5.36 -9.43 -13.43
CA GLY A 177 3.98 -9.03 -13.24
C GLY A 177 3.80 -7.89 -12.24
N GLY A 178 2.54 -7.49 -12.01
CA GLY A 178 2.20 -6.44 -11.07
C GLY A 178 2.06 -6.95 -9.64
N HIS A 179 2.53 -6.17 -8.67
CA HIS A 179 2.49 -6.49 -7.25
C HIS A 179 2.17 -5.28 -6.40
N CYS A 180 1.43 -5.50 -5.31
CA CYS A 180 1.16 -4.50 -4.29
C CYS A 180 2.04 -4.74 -3.08
N LEU A 181 2.67 -3.67 -2.57
CA LEU A 181 3.53 -3.70 -1.40
C LEU A 181 3.46 -2.36 -0.64
N LEU A 182 4.09 -2.30 0.52
CA LEU A 182 4.16 -1.08 1.32
C LEU A 182 5.60 -0.59 1.44
N ALA A 183 5.84 0.70 1.18
CA ALA A 183 7.08 1.34 1.61
C ALA A 183 6.92 1.81 3.07
N TYR A 184 7.83 1.39 3.95
CA TYR A 184 7.69 1.51 5.40
C TYR A 184 8.71 2.42 6.07
N ASP A 185 9.98 2.30 5.69
CA ASP A 185 11.06 3.17 6.16
C ASP A 185 12.16 3.33 5.09
N TYR A 186 13.10 4.23 5.34
CA TYR A 186 14.23 4.48 4.43
C TYR A 186 15.44 5.06 5.20
N ASP A 187 16.66 4.75 4.76
CA ASP A 187 17.90 5.16 5.42
C ASP A 187 18.55 6.40 4.78
N GLY A 188 18.06 6.85 3.63
CA GLY A 188 18.56 8.02 2.92
C GLY A 188 17.64 8.40 1.77
N THR A 189 18.05 9.40 0.98
CA THR A 189 17.27 9.93 -0.15
C THR A 189 17.97 9.77 -1.50
N GLU A 190 19.22 9.32 -1.48
CA GLU A 190 20.02 9.10 -2.69
C GLU A 190 19.54 7.85 -3.44
N ASP A 191 19.90 7.73 -4.69
CA ASP A 191 19.45 6.64 -5.56
C ASP A 191 19.79 5.24 -5.06
N ASP A 192 20.91 5.08 -4.36
CA ASP A 192 21.37 3.82 -3.76
C ASP A 192 20.98 3.63 -2.30
N SER A 193 20.35 4.65 -1.67
CA SER A 193 19.79 4.52 -0.32
C SER A 193 18.65 3.51 -0.30
N LEU A 194 18.48 2.84 0.83
CA LEU A 194 17.58 1.70 0.96
C LEU A 194 16.21 2.10 1.50
N VAL A 195 15.19 1.50 0.90
CA VAL A 195 13.81 1.53 1.35
C VAL A 195 13.42 0.13 1.82
N SER A 196 12.80 0.03 2.99
CA SER A 196 12.23 -1.23 3.48
C SER A 196 10.79 -1.37 2.99
N LEU A 197 10.54 -2.48 2.31
CA LEU A 197 9.24 -2.84 1.77
C LEU A 197 8.61 -3.94 2.62
N ILE A 198 7.33 -3.80 2.94
CA ILE A 198 6.53 -4.89 3.52
C ILE A 198 5.88 -5.63 2.36
N THR A 199 6.23 -6.90 2.19
CA THR A 199 5.71 -7.76 1.14
C THR A 199 5.89 -9.24 1.50
N TRP A 200 5.01 -10.12 1.03
CA TRP A 200 5.06 -11.58 1.22
C TRP A 200 5.43 -12.03 2.63
N GLY A 201 4.83 -11.39 3.64
CA GLY A 201 5.03 -11.76 5.05
C GLY A 201 6.38 -11.39 5.65
N GLY A 202 7.14 -10.52 5.01
CA GLY A 202 8.46 -10.09 5.45
C GLY A 202 8.80 -8.65 5.11
N LEU A 203 10.04 -8.29 5.42
CA LEU A 203 10.67 -7.06 4.97
C LEU A 203 11.65 -7.39 3.84
N GLN A 204 11.45 -6.74 2.70
CA GLN A 204 12.34 -6.75 1.54
C GLN A 204 12.97 -5.37 1.41
N LYS A 205 14.27 -5.28 1.16
CA LYS A 205 14.90 -3.99 0.88
C LYS A 205 15.01 -3.74 -0.61
N CYS A 206 14.87 -2.49 -1.02
CA CYS A 206 15.18 -2.04 -2.37
C CYS A 206 15.95 -0.71 -2.35
N THR A 207 16.59 -0.34 -3.45
CA THR A 207 17.13 0.99 -3.66
C THR A 207 16.05 1.97 -4.16
N TRP A 208 16.22 3.29 -3.95
CA TRP A 208 15.32 4.27 -4.55
C TRP A 208 15.31 4.20 -6.08
N ARG A 209 16.46 3.96 -6.73
CA ARG A 209 16.51 3.81 -8.21
C ARG A 209 15.69 2.61 -8.69
N TRP A 210 15.67 1.50 -7.93
CA TRP A 210 14.79 0.36 -8.23
C TRP A 210 13.33 0.77 -8.09
N LEU A 211 12.96 1.38 -6.99
CA LEU A 211 11.58 1.79 -6.73
C LEU A 211 11.07 2.73 -7.83
N ARG A 212 11.87 3.72 -8.24
CA ARG A 212 11.53 4.61 -9.37
C ARG A 212 11.29 3.86 -10.67
N SER A 213 12.07 2.80 -10.93
CA SER A 213 11.96 2.03 -12.18
C SER A 213 10.77 1.06 -12.20
N ARG A 214 10.22 0.70 -11.04
CA ARG A 214 9.14 -0.30 -10.91
C ARG A 214 7.78 0.32 -10.54
N LEU A 215 7.77 1.53 -10.01
CA LEU A 215 6.56 2.15 -9.47
C LEU A 215 5.51 2.38 -10.58
N MET A 216 4.26 1.99 -10.31
CA MET A 216 3.08 2.29 -11.13
C MET A 216 2.20 3.35 -10.49
N GLU A 217 1.98 3.20 -9.19
CA GLU A 217 1.07 4.07 -8.44
C GLU A 217 1.47 4.14 -6.96
N THR A 218 1.10 5.24 -6.32
CA THR A 218 1.33 5.49 -4.90
C THR A 218 0.06 6.00 -4.27
N HIS A 219 -0.35 5.36 -3.17
CA HIS A 219 -1.50 5.78 -2.39
C HIS A 219 -1.14 5.99 -0.93
N ALA A 220 -1.71 7.05 -0.37
CA ALA A 220 -1.81 7.25 1.06
C ALA A 220 -3.06 6.53 1.58
N VAL A 221 -2.91 5.82 2.68
CA VAL A 221 -4.02 5.14 3.37
C VAL A 221 -3.97 5.51 4.84
N ALA A 222 -5.07 5.98 5.38
CA ALA A 222 -5.18 6.31 6.80
C ALA A 222 -6.46 5.68 7.38
N TRP A 223 -6.28 4.89 8.42
CA TRP A 223 -7.38 4.26 9.15
C TRP A 223 -7.81 5.18 10.27
N HIS A 224 -8.96 5.82 10.15
CA HIS A 224 -9.45 6.78 11.13
C HIS A 224 -9.43 6.23 12.57
N GLN A 225 -9.83 4.97 12.72
CA GLN A 225 -9.88 4.30 14.02
C GLN A 225 -8.49 3.96 14.61
N LEU A 226 -7.43 3.95 13.77
CA LEU A 226 -6.07 3.58 14.17
C LEU A 226 -5.13 4.77 14.31
N MET A 227 -5.59 5.99 14.02
CA MET A 227 -4.74 7.16 14.12
C MET A 227 -4.61 7.60 15.58
N PRO A 228 -3.40 7.94 16.04
CA PRO A 228 -3.21 8.53 17.36
C PRO A 228 -4.06 9.78 17.53
N ALA A 229 -4.61 9.98 18.73
CA ALA A 229 -5.37 11.18 19.04
C ALA A 229 -4.57 12.45 18.69
N GLY A 230 -5.18 13.35 17.93
CA GLY A 230 -4.58 14.60 17.48
C GLY A 230 -3.80 14.56 16.16
N LYS A 231 -3.56 13.39 15.55
CA LYS A 231 -2.96 13.30 14.21
C LYS A 231 -3.97 13.37 13.06
N ALA A 232 -5.22 13.01 13.31
CA ALA A 232 -6.32 13.10 12.34
C ALA A 232 -7.03 14.46 12.43
N THR A 233 -6.28 15.56 12.50
CA THR A 233 -6.84 16.91 12.65
C THR A 233 -6.11 17.90 11.74
N GLY A 234 -6.79 19.03 11.48
CA GLY A 234 -6.26 20.13 10.69
C GLY A 234 -6.77 20.12 9.24
N ALA A 235 -6.52 21.23 8.56
CA ALA A 235 -7.11 21.53 7.25
C ALA A 235 -6.83 20.48 6.17
N ASP A 236 -5.65 19.86 6.17
CA ASP A 236 -5.30 18.82 5.19
C ASP A 236 -6.11 17.54 5.43
N TRP A 237 -6.31 17.16 6.71
CA TRP A 237 -7.13 16.02 7.08
C TRP A 237 -8.61 16.25 6.71
N GLU A 238 -9.15 17.41 7.10
CA GLU A 238 -10.54 17.78 6.79
C GLU A 238 -10.80 17.76 5.27
N ARG A 239 -9.85 18.29 4.49
CA ARG A 239 -9.93 18.26 3.04
C ARG A 239 -9.91 16.83 2.49
N LEU A 240 -9.00 15.97 2.96
CA LEU A 240 -8.92 14.58 2.50
C LEU A 240 -10.19 13.80 2.84
N VAL A 241 -10.78 14.06 4.03
CA VAL A 241 -12.09 13.50 4.42
C VAL A 241 -13.19 13.94 3.45
N ALA A 242 -13.26 15.25 3.15
CA ALA A 242 -14.26 15.80 2.25
C ALA A 242 -14.11 15.29 0.82
N ASP A 243 -12.88 15.20 0.31
CA ASP A 243 -12.58 14.67 -1.02
C ASP A 243 -13.00 13.18 -1.13
N ASN A 244 -12.72 12.37 -0.09
CA ASN A 244 -13.20 10.99 -0.03
C ASN A 244 -14.72 10.90 0.00
N ALA A 245 -15.40 11.69 0.84
CA ALA A 245 -16.84 11.71 0.93
C ALA A 245 -17.48 12.09 -0.42
N SER A 246 -16.96 13.11 -1.09
CA SER A 246 -17.41 13.55 -2.41
C SER A 246 -17.23 12.46 -3.46
N TYR A 247 -16.05 11.83 -3.50
CA TYR A 247 -15.77 10.74 -4.44
C TYR A 247 -16.70 9.53 -4.24
N LEU A 248 -16.92 9.15 -2.98
CA LEU A 248 -17.78 8.01 -2.64
C LEU A 248 -19.27 8.28 -2.91
N ALA A 249 -19.70 9.54 -2.85
CA ALA A 249 -21.08 9.91 -3.21
C ALA A 249 -21.35 9.78 -4.72
N GLY A 250 -20.30 9.82 -5.54
CA GLY A 250 -20.43 9.81 -7.00
C GLY A 250 -20.80 11.18 -7.58
N PRO A 251 -20.89 11.31 -8.90
CA PRO A 251 -21.32 12.56 -9.52
C PRO A 251 -22.73 12.91 -9.05
N THR A 252 -22.90 14.14 -8.57
CA THR A 252 -24.25 14.71 -8.37
C THR A 252 -24.93 14.83 -9.73
N ALA A 253 -26.04 14.16 -9.90
CA ALA A 253 -26.85 14.18 -11.13
C ALA A 253 -27.34 15.59 -11.45
#